data_2e24010f2d3a29e0dcf2300452e153a3
#
_entry.id   2e24010f2d3a29e0dcf2300452e153a3
#
_cell.length_a   1.000
_cell.length_b   1.000
_cell.length_c   1.000
_cell.angle_alpha   90.00
_cell.angle_beta   90.00
_cell.angle_gamma   90.00
#
_symmetry.space_group_name_H-M   'P 1'
#
loop_
_entity.id
_entity.type
_entity.pdbx_description
1 polymer ?
#
loop_
_entity_poly.entity_id
_entity_poly.type
_entity_poly.pdbx_seq_one_letter_code
_entity_poly.pdbx_strand_id
1 'polypeptide(L)'
;MSLLGVGALCFGQTLFTKRVLCSTQYIMQRFGAHIRELREKLLEENKEFSVRKVANKIGVEPAFLSKVERDIVPPPSEAKIIALADHLGADRDVLLAMAGKVSSDVLEVIRNRPVLFAELVRRLKEEPDHAVLRVVRDVKDGDW
;
A
#
# COMPACT_ATOMS: atom_id res chain seq x y z
N MET A 1 -41.21 5.65 28.67
CA MET A 1 -41.96 5.79 27.41
C MET A 1 -41.21 6.69 26.45
N SER A 2 -40.86 6.09 25.34
CA SER A 2 -40.56 6.62 24.00
C SER A 2 -39.36 7.54 23.88
N LEU A 3 -38.27 7.04 23.30
CA LEU A 3 -37.94 6.63 21.92
C LEU A 3 -37.82 7.77 20.93
N LEU A 4 -36.73 7.68 20.19
CA LEU A 4 -36.45 8.23 18.86
C LEU A 4 -35.69 9.57 18.91
N GLY A 5 -34.64 9.69 18.13
CA GLY A 5 -34.18 9.00 16.98
C GLY A 5 -32.78 9.45 16.61
N VAL A 6 -32.05 8.46 16.25
CA VAL A 6 -30.71 8.58 15.66
C VAL A 6 -30.87 9.03 14.23
N GLY A 7 -30.39 10.19 13.92
CA GLY A 7 -30.25 10.69 12.56
C GLY A 7 -28.79 10.96 12.27
N ALA A 8 -28.01 9.93 12.03
CA ALA A 8 -26.65 10.07 11.53
C ALA A 8 -26.68 10.38 10.04
N LEU A 9 -26.54 11.64 9.68
CA LEU A 9 -26.18 12.06 8.32
C LEU A 9 -24.69 12.40 8.28
N CYS A 10 -23.87 11.36 8.12
CA CYS A 10 -22.51 11.52 7.65
C CYS A 10 -22.51 11.63 6.13
N PHE A 11 -22.83 12.79 5.61
CA PHE A 11 -22.53 13.18 4.24
C PHE A 11 -21.30 14.10 4.26
N GLY A 12 -20.21 13.66 3.65
CA GLY A 12 -19.05 14.53 3.39
C GLY A 12 -17.70 14.01 3.86
N GLN A 13 -17.45 12.71 3.79
CA GLN A 13 -16.06 12.25 3.86
C GLN A 13 -15.48 12.24 2.45
N THR A 14 -14.62 13.22 2.20
CA THR A 14 -13.87 13.35 0.97
C THR A 14 -13.13 12.04 0.63
N LEU A 15 -13.06 11.69 -0.65
CA LEU A 15 -12.39 10.53 -1.22
C LEU A 15 -10.96 10.29 -0.68
N PHE A 16 -10.31 11.34 -0.22
CA PHE A 16 -8.98 11.32 0.37
C PHE A 16 -8.94 10.61 1.74
N THR A 17 -9.95 10.84 2.60
CA THR A 17 -10.03 10.21 3.92
C THR A 17 -10.29 8.70 3.83
N LYS A 18 -11.06 8.27 2.82
CA LYS A 18 -11.31 6.85 2.55
C LYS A 18 -10.04 6.11 2.09
N ARG A 19 -9.18 6.78 1.31
CA ARG A 19 -7.94 6.20 0.79
C ARG A 19 -6.88 6.05 1.89
N VAL A 20 -6.86 6.95 2.86
CA VAL A 20 -5.91 6.92 3.99
C VAL A 20 -6.36 5.98 5.11
N LEU A 21 -7.66 5.92 5.41
CA LEU A 21 -8.20 4.96 6.39
C LEU A 21 -8.08 3.51 5.88
N CYS A 22 -8.14 3.29 4.56
CA CYS A 22 -7.87 2.00 3.97
C CYS A 22 -6.39 1.59 4.14
N SER A 23 -5.44 2.55 4.11
CA SER A 23 -4.01 2.25 4.28
C SER A 23 -3.65 1.81 5.70
N THR A 24 -4.35 2.26 6.74
CA THR A 24 -4.07 1.82 8.12
C THR A 24 -4.45 0.35 8.36
N GLN A 25 -5.48 -0.16 7.68
CA GLN A 25 -5.79 -1.59 7.67
C GLN A 25 -4.79 -2.41 6.85
N TYR A 26 -4.13 -1.80 5.86
CA TYR A 26 -3.13 -2.44 5.01
C TYR A 26 -1.81 -2.78 5.73
N ILE A 27 -1.44 -2.04 6.75
CA ILE A 27 -0.16 -2.21 7.47
C ILE A 27 -0.11 -3.54 8.24
N MET A 28 -1.26 -4.13 8.56
CA MET A 28 -1.33 -5.44 9.23
C MET A 28 -1.50 -6.63 8.26
N GLN A 29 -1.76 -6.38 6.99
CA GLN A 29 -1.88 -7.45 6.01
C GLN A 29 -0.49 -7.87 5.50
N ARG A 30 -0.25 -9.17 5.43
CA ARG A 30 0.97 -9.71 4.81
C ARG A 30 0.95 -9.40 3.32
N PHE A 31 2.12 -9.14 2.74
CA PHE A 31 2.30 -8.81 1.33
C PHE A 31 1.56 -9.77 0.39
N GLY A 32 1.73 -11.08 0.59
CA GLY A 32 1.11 -12.10 -0.26
C GLY A 32 -0.42 -12.07 -0.20
N ALA A 33 -0.99 -12.00 0.99
CA ALA A 33 -2.44 -11.93 1.17
C ALA A 33 -3.02 -10.68 0.49
N HIS A 34 -2.33 -9.54 0.57
CA HIS A 34 -2.75 -8.29 -0.04
C HIS A 34 -2.78 -8.34 -1.57
N ILE A 35 -1.69 -8.81 -2.20
CA ILE A 35 -1.65 -8.93 -3.67
C ILE A 35 -2.66 -9.94 -4.18
N ARG A 36 -2.90 -11.03 -3.43
CA ARG A 36 -3.92 -12.01 -3.74
C ARG A 36 -5.32 -11.39 -3.74
N GLU A 37 -5.67 -10.63 -2.71
CA GLU A 37 -6.96 -9.94 -2.61
C GLU A 37 -7.18 -8.98 -3.79
N LEU A 38 -6.17 -8.17 -4.13
CA LEU A 38 -6.23 -7.26 -5.27
C LEU A 38 -6.46 -8.01 -6.58
N ARG A 39 -5.69 -9.07 -6.81
CA ARG A 39 -5.80 -9.89 -8.02
C ARG A 39 -7.15 -10.59 -8.12
N GLU A 40 -7.66 -11.15 -7.03
CA GLU A 40 -8.95 -11.85 -7.00
C GLU A 40 -10.10 -10.90 -7.28
N LYS A 41 -10.09 -9.68 -6.76
CA LYS A 41 -11.07 -8.65 -7.09
C LYS A 41 -11.07 -8.32 -8.59
N LEU A 42 -9.90 -8.17 -9.19
CA LEU A 42 -9.77 -7.89 -10.62
C LEU A 42 -10.15 -9.11 -11.47
N LEU A 43 -9.92 -10.33 -10.97
CA LEU A 43 -10.28 -11.57 -11.65
C LEU A 43 -11.80 -11.73 -11.82
N GLU A 44 -12.59 -11.21 -10.87
CA GLU A 44 -14.07 -11.21 -10.98
C GLU A 44 -14.56 -10.46 -12.23
N GLU A 45 -13.86 -9.40 -12.60
CA GLU A 45 -14.18 -8.57 -13.76
C GLU A 45 -13.48 -9.06 -15.04
N ASN A 46 -12.25 -9.58 -14.92
CA ASN A 46 -11.42 -9.93 -16.06
C ASN A 46 -10.52 -11.15 -15.79
N LYS A 47 -10.68 -12.20 -16.62
CA LYS A 47 -9.90 -13.45 -16.56
C LYS A 47 -8.39 -13.26 -16.82
N GLU A 48 -7.96 -12.07 -17.28
CA GLU A 48 -6.54 -11.73 -17.45
C GLU A 48 -5.78 -11.71 -16.09
N PHE A 49 -6.49 -11.54 -14.99
CA PHE A 49 -5.93 -11.53 -13.65
C PHE A 49 -5.84 -12.91 -12.97
N SER A 50 -5.95 -14.01 -13.74
CA SER A 50 -5.62 -15.33 -13.20
C SER A 50 -4.13 -15.42 -12.81
N VAL A 51 -3.81 -16.19 -11.75
CA VAL A 51 -2.42 -16.37 -11.27
C VAL A 51 -1.46 -16.65 -12.41
N ARG A 52 -1.85 -17.54 -13.35
CA ARG A 52 -1.01 -17.92 -14.50
C ARG A 52 -0.69 -16.74 -15.41
N LYS A 53 -1.70 -15.92 -15.74
CA LYS A 53 -1.54 -14.80 -16.66
C LYS A 53 -0.76 -13.66 -16.00
N VAL A 54 -1.06 -13.33 -14.74
CA VAL A 54 -0.32 -12.34 -13.97
C VAL A 54 1.14 -12.76 -13.84
N ALA A 55 1.42 -14.01 -13.47
CA ALA A 55 2.78 -14.53 -13.36
C ALA A 55 3.55 -14.39 -14.67
N ASN A 56 2.94 -14.79 -15.79
CA ASN A 56 3.55 -14.65 -17.13
C ASN A 56 3.81 -13.17 -17.46
N LYS A 57 2.88 -12.28 -17.12
CA LYS A 57 3.00 -10.84 -17.39
C LYS A 57 4.20 -10.21 -16.66
N ILE A 58 4.41 -10.58 -15.41
CA ILE A 58 5.53 -10.08 -14.62
C ILE A 58 6.83 -10.93 -14.79
N GLY A 59 6.76 -12.00 -15.58
CA GLY A 59 7.91 -12.85 -15.89
C GLY A 59 8.40 -13.67 -14.69
N VAL A 60 7.47 -14.35 -14.01
CA VAL A 60 7.76 -15.33 -12.94
C VAL A 60 6.96 -16.61 -13.18
N GLU A 61 7.39 -17.70 -12.55
CA GLU A 61 6.66 -18.96 -12.57
C GLU A 61 5.31 -18.86 -11.85
N PRO A 62 4.19 -19.37 -12.39
CA PRO A 62 2.89 -19.35 -11.73
C PRO A 62 2.91 -20.01 -10.34
N ALA A 63 3.67 -21.09 -10.19
CA ALA A 63 3.83 -21.76 -8.90
C ALA A 63 4.56 -20.88 -7.88
N PHE A 64 5.52 -20.06 -8.33
CA PHE A 64 6.21 -19.10 -7.47
C PHE A 64 5.25 -18.01 -7.00
N LEU A 65 4.50 -17.37 -7.93
CA LEU A 65 3.52 -16.33 -7.56
C LEU A 65 2.47 -16.87 -6.58
N SER A 66 1.97 -18.08 -6.82
CA SER A 66 1.03 -18.74 -5.90
C SER A 66 1.62 -18.97 -4.50
N LYS A 67 2.90 -19.25 -4.38
CA LYS A 67 3.59 -19.37 -3.07
C LYS A 67 3.79 -18.00 -2.41
N VAL A 68 4.10 -16.96 -3.18
CA VAL A 68 4.18 -15.58 -2.69
C VAL A 68 2.84 -15.12 -2.14
N GLU A 69 1.74 -15.35 -2.87
CA GLU A 69 0.39 -15.00 -2.43
C GLU A 69 -0.07 -15.71 -1.15
N ARG A 70 0.55 -16.84 -0.84
CA ARG A 70 0.30 -17.58 0.41
C ARG A 70 1.33 -17.28 1.51
N ASP A 71 2.21 -16.33 1.28
CA ASP A 71 3.32 -15.97 2.18
C ASP A 71 4.23 -17.17 2.55
N ILE A 72 4.35 -18.15 1.65
CA ILE A 72 5.22 -19.34 1.83
C ILE A 72 6.67 -19.02 1.45
N VAL A 73 6.85 -18.12 0.48
CA VAL A 73 8.15 -17.64 0.04
C VAL A 73 8.22 -16.13 0.15
N PRO A 74 9.42 -15.55 0.30
CA PRO A 74 9.57 -14.10 0.41
C PRO A 74 9.11 -13.39 -0.87
N PRO A 75 8.77 -12.09 -0.76
CA PRO A 75 8.42 -11.25 -1.91
C PRO A 75 9.50 -11.27 -2.99
N PRO A 76 9.12 -11.14 -4.28
CA PRO A 76 10.05 -11.12 -5.39
C PRO A 76 10.97 -9.89 -5.38
N SER A 77 11.82 -9.76 -6.42
CA SER A 77 12.69 -8.59 -6.58
C SER A 77 11.88 -7.29 -6.77
N GLU A 78 12.49 -6.13 -6.48
CA GLU A 78 11.90 -4.81 -6.65
C GLU A 78 11.25 -4.65 -8.02
N ALA A 79 11.99 -4.96 -9.10
CA ALA A 79 11.47 -4.85 -10.46
C ALA A 79 10.20 -5.68 -10.71
N LYS A 80 10.09 -6.86 -10.08
CA LYS A 80 8.90 -7.71 -10.19
C LYS A 80 7.72 -7.18 -9.37
N ILE A 81 7.99 -6.56 -8.22
CA ILE A 81 6.96 -5.89 -7.40
C ILE A 81 6.42 -4.68 -8.14
N ILE A 82 7.28 -3.87 -8.77
CA ILE A 82 6.87 -2.73 -9.59
C ILE A 82 5.99 -3.19 -10.75
N ALA A 83 6.43 -4.21 -11.50
CA ALA A 83 5.64 -4.77 -12.60
C ALA A 83 4.28 -5.33 -12.12
N LEU A 84 4.25 -5.93 -10.94
CA LEU A 84 3.02 -6.43 -10.32
C LEU A 84 2.09 -5.29 -9.93
N ALA A 85 2.63 -4.23 -9.29
CA ALA A 85 1.88 -3.03 -8.92
C ALA A 85 1.23 -2.39 -10.14
N ASP A 86 1.99 -2.19 -11.20
CA ASP A 86 1.51 -1.61 -12.47
C ASP A 86 0.40 -2.45 -13.09
N HIS A 87 0.56 -3.77 -13.08
CA HIS A 87 -0.43 -4.67 -13.66
C HIS A 87 -1.73 -4.75 -12.85
N LEU A 88 -1.63 -4.67 -11.51
CA LEU A 88 -2.78 -4.69 -10.61
C LEU A 88 -3.38 -3.30 -10.35
N GLY A 89 -2.80 -2.23 -10.91
CA GLY A 89 -3.23 -0.85 -10.64
C GLY A 89 -3.01 -0.40 -9.19
N ALA A 90 -2.03 -0.98 -8.51
CA ALA A 90 -1.67 -0.67 -7.14
C ALA A 90 -0.53 0.37 -7.09
N ASP A 91 -0.38 1.02 -5.93
CA ASP A 91 0.74 1.92 -5.67
C ASP A 91 2.04 1.12 -5.49
N ARG A 92 3.07 1.49 -6.25
CA ARG A 92 4.38 0.82 -6.27
C ARG A 92 5.09 0.90 -4.94
N ASP A 93 5.11 2.09 -4.34
CA ASP A 93 5.82 2.34 -3.08
C ASP A 93 5.14 1.67 -1.91
N VAL A 94 3.81 1.60 -1.92
CA VAL A 94 3.03 0.85 -0.93
C VAL A 94 3.36 -0.64 -1.01
N LEU A 95 3.36 -1.24 -2.20
CA LEU A 95 3.69 -2.67 -2.34
C LEU A 95 5.15 -2.96 -1.99
N LEU A 96 6.07 -2.07 -2.33
CA LEU A 96 7.48 -2.20 -1.93
C LEU A 96 7.63 -2.11 -0.41
N ALA A 97 6.99 -1.13 0.23
CA ALA A 97 7.03 -0.98 1.69
C ALA A 97 6.46 -2.23 2.41
N MET A 98 5.34 -2.78 1.92
CA MET A 98 4.77 -4.03 2.44
C MET A 98 5.71 -5.23 2.27
N ALA A 99 6.54 -5.22 1.23
CA ALA A 99 7.59 -6.22 0.99
C ALA A 99 8.86 -5.97 1.83
N GLY A 100 8.88 -4.95 2.69
CA GLY A 100 10.06 -4.53 3.45
C GLY A 100 11.15 -3.89 2.59
N LYS A 101 10.76 -3.30 1.46
CA LYS A 101 11.67 -2.65 0.50
C LYS A 101 11.30 -1.18 0.35
N VAL A 102 12.26 -0.40 -0.12
CA VAL A 102 12.07 1.01 -0.47
C VAL A 102 12.51 1.18 -1.91
N SER A 103 11.73 1.90 -2.71
CA SER A 103 12.07 2.17 -4.10
C SER A 103 13.40 2.91 -4.23
N SER A 104 14.09 2.68 -5.34
CA SER A 104 15.43 3.22 -5.57
C SER A 104 15.45 4.75 -5.58
N ASP A 105 14.40 5.39 -6.10
CA ASP A 105 14.22 6.85 -6.14
C ASP A 105 13.98 7.43 -4.74
N VAL A 106 13.15 6.80 -3.92
CA VAL A 106 12.96 7.20 -2.51
C VAL A 106 14.26 7.03 -1.72
N LEU A 107 15.01 5.94 -1.96
CA LEU A 107 16.31 5.75 -1.34
C LEU A 107 17.31 6.84 -1.73
N GLU A 108 17.28 7.31 -2.98
CA GLU A 108 18.12 8.41 -3.43
C GLU A 108 17.80 9.71 -2.68
N VAL A 109 16.52 10.04 -2.50
CA VAL A 109 16.09 11.20 -1.71
C VAL A 109 16.58 11.10 -0.26
N ILE A 110 16.48 9.91 0.36
CA ILE A 110 16.99 9.67 1.71
C ILE A 110 18.51 9.85 1.77
N ARG A 111 19.26 9.32 0.79
CA ARG A 111 20.73 9.44 0.72
C ARG A 111 21.21 10.87 0.56
N ASN A 112 20.44 11.70 -0.15
CA ASN A 112 20.75 13.10 -0.33
C ASN A 112 20.57 13.93 0.95
N ARG A 113 19.74 13.47 1.90
CA ARG A 113 19.42 14.15 3.15
C ARG A 113 19.37 13.19 4.36
N PRO A 114 20.45 12.43 4.63
CA PRO A 114 20.40 11.28 5.54
C PRO A 114 20.09 11.67 6.98
N VAL A 115 20.63 12.79 7.44
CA VAL A 115 20.43 13.26 8.82
C VAL A 115 18.98 13.68 9.05
N LEU A 116 18.41 14.44 8.11
CA LEU A 116 17.02 14.90 8.20
C LEU A 116 16.03 13.75 8.17
N PHE A 117 16.22 12.79 7.27
CA PHE A 117 15.34 11.62 7.20
C PHE A 117 15.47 10.70 8.42
N ALA A 118 16.68 10.50 8.94
CA ALA A 118 16.88 9.71 10.13
C ALA A 118 16.18 10.35 11.36
N GLU A 119 16.28 11.67 11.50
CA GLU A 119 15.60 12.41 12.56
C GLU A 119 14.09 12.38 12.40
N LEU A 120 13.59 12.62 11.19
CA LEU A 120 12.16 12.57 10.87
C LEU A 120 11.56 11.20 11.22
N VAL A 121 12.17 10.12 10.74
CA VAL A 121 11.69 8.75 11.00
C VAL A 121 11.72 8.41 12.47
N ARG A 122 12.78 8.81 13.21
CA ARG A 122 12.86 8.59 14.67
C ARG A 122 11.73 9.30 15.41
N ARG A 123 11.41 10.55 15.04
CA ARG A 123 10.31 11.31 15.66
C ARG A 123 8.96 10.72 15.35
N LEU A 124 8.75 10.25 14.12
CA LEU A 124 7.47 9.67 13.70
C LEU A 124 7.25 8.24 14.20
N LYS A 125 8.32 7.54 14.61
CA LYS A 125 8.24 6.12 15.00
C LYS A 125 7.27 5.84 16.15
N GLU A 126 7.21 6.74 17.13
CA GLU A 126 6.36 6.58 18.33
C GLU A 126 5.04 7.38 18.20
N GLU A 127 4.87 8.12 17.10
CA GLU A 127 3.70 8.97 16.92
C GLU A 127 2.51 8.15 16.37
N PRO A 128 1.29 8.48 16.78
CA PRO A 128 0.09 7.85 16.23
C PRO A 128 -0.18 8.31 14.79
N ASP A 129 -0.86 7.48 14.03
CA ASP A 129 -1.14 7.69 12.59
C ASP A 129 -1.71 9.08 12.27
N HIS A 130 -2.56 9.63 13.16
CA HIS A 130 -3.14 10.95 12.93
C HIS A 130 -2.10 12.09 12.99
N ALA A 131 -1.02 11.93 13.78
CA ALA A 131 0.09 12.87 13.82
C ALA A 131 0.94 12.78 12.55
N VAL A 132 1.23 11.56 12.08
CA VAL A 132 1.91 11.32 10.79
C VAL A 132 1.11 11.94 9.64
N LEU A 133 -0.21 11.76 9.63
CA LEU A 133 -1.10 12.34 8.63
C LEU A 133 -1.11 13.88 8.64
N ARG A 134 -0.93 14.50 9.82
CA ARG A 134 -0.81 15.94 9.93
C ARG A 134 0.46 16.42 9.21
N VAL A 135 1.59 15.78 9.46
CA VAL A 135 2.87 16.11 8.79
C VAL A 135 2.74 15.98 7.27
N VAL A 136 2.11 14.90 6.79
CA VAL A 136 1.88 14.69 5.34
C VAL A 136 1.02 15.81 4.75
N ARG A 137 0.00 16.28 5.47
CA ARG A 137 -0.84 17.43 5.04
C ARG A 137 -0.05 18.74 5.02
N ASP A 138 0.68 19.02 6.09
CA ASP A 138 1.46 20.25 6.20
C ASP A 138 2.50 20.34 5.06
N VAL A 139 3.14 19.22 4.72
CA VAL A 139 4.08 19.17 3.58
C VAL A 139 3.37 19.36 2.24
N LYS A 140 2.15 18.81 2.08
CA LYS A 140 1.39 18.91 0.82
C LYS A 140 0.79 20.29 0.58
N ASP A 141 0.27 20.91 1.63
CA ASP A 141 -0.54 22.12 1.57
C ASP A 141 0.27 23.37 2.00
N GLY A 142 1.53 23.21 2.41
CA GLY A 142 2.41 24.29 2.83
C GLY A 142 2.96 25.11 1.65
N ASP A 143 3.02 26.43 1.81
CA ASP A 143 3.72 27.34 0.92
C ASP A 143 5.22 27.36 1.28
N TRP A 144 6.03 26.62 0.49
CA TRP A 144 7.50 26.51 0.67
C TRP A 144 8.27 27.38 -0.32
#